data_23df44a1dc180024ae70305940bcf6c7
#
_entry.id   23df44a1dc180024ae70305940bcf6c7
#
_cell.length_a   1.000
_cell.length_b   1.000
_cell.length_c   1.000
_cell.angle_alpha   90.00
_cell.angle_beta   90.00
_cell.angle_gamma   90.00
#
_symmetry.space_group_name_H-M   'P 1'
#
loop_
_entity.id
_entity.type
_entity.pdbx_description
1 polymer ?
#
loop_
_entity_poly.entity_id
_entity_poly.type
_entity_poly.pdbx_seq_one_letter_code
_entity_poly.pdbx_strand_id
1 'polypeptide(L)'
;MHVRPDWDLTRADLAALFKGYGDKGLEVHVTELDIELCERTNGTRTICDPDDATLLQAQADLYRDILAACYIDNPGVCTAFLTWGVYDGLTWLDNDGGRFYPLLFDENYEKKPAYTALYDLLKSTAEKCVSRED
;
A
#
# COMPACT_ATOMS: atom_id res chain seq x y z
N MET A 1 -5.66 7.75 -1.25
CA MET A 1 -6.30 6.41 -1.36
C MET A 1 -6.27 5.77 0.02
N HIS A 2 -7.43 5.67 0.67
CA HIS A 2 -7.54 5.11 2.01
C HIS A 2 -8.11 3.70 1.88
N VAL A 3 -7.35 2.69 2.27
CA VAL A 3 -7.66 1.29 2.00
C VAL A 3 -7.78 0.51 3.31
N ARG A 4 -8.60 -0.53 3.29
CA ARG A 4 -8.79 -1.42 4.42
C ARG A 4 -8.48 -2.85 4.03
N PRO A 5 -7.86 -3.64 4.93
CA PRO A 5 -7.52 -5.04 4.63
C PRO A 5 -8.74 -5.94 4.37
N ASP A 6 -9.92 -5.56 4.87
CA ASP A 6 -11.17 -6.31 4.64
C ASP A 6 -11.82 -6.02 3.26
N TRP A 7 -11.25 -5.14 2.47
CA TRP A 7 -11.67 -4.99 1.09
C TRP A 7 -11.08 -6.13 0.26
N ASP A 8 -11.92 -6.82 -0.46
CA ASP A 8 -11.52 -7.88 -1.39
C ASP A 8 -10.93 -7.25 -2.68
N LEU A 9 -9.82 -6.52 -2.47
CA LEU A 9 -9.16 -5.73 -3.49
C LEU A 9 -7.90 -6.45 -3.95
N THR A 10 -7.94 -7.02 -5.13
CA THR A 10 -6.81 -7.75 -5.68
C THR A 10 -5.91 -6.86 -6.54
N ARG A 11 -4.63 -7.27 -6.69
CA ARG A 11 -3.71 -6.63 -7.64
C ARG A 11 -4.29 -6.61 -9.06
N ALA A 12 -4.97 -7.68 -9.48
CA ALA A 12 -5.55 -7.77 -10.82
C ALA A 12 -6.66 -6.74 -11.04
N ASP A 13 -7.52 -6.51 -10.03
CA ASP A 13 -8.57 -5.51 -10.10
C ASP A 13 -8.00 -4.09 -10.21
N LEU A 14 -6.96 -3.80 -9.40
CA LEU A 14 -6.25 -2.53 -9.45
C LEU A 14 -5.55 -2.30 -10.78
N ALA A 15 -4.88 -3.32 -11.29
CA ALA A 15 -4.20 -3.25 -12.58
C ALA A 15 -5.19 -3.01 -13.73
N ALA A 16 -6.34 -3.68 -13.72
CA ALA A 16 -7.40 -3.47 -14.69
C ALA A 16 -8.00 -2.06 -14.60
N LEU A 17 -8.21 -1.55 -13.39
CA LEU A 17 -8.70 -0.20 -13.15
C LEU A 17 -7.74 0.86 -13.70
N PHE A 18 -6.45 0.76 -13.37
CA PHE A 18 -5.43 1.73 -13.83
C PHE A 18 -5.27 1.66 -15.35
N LYS A 19 -5.26 0.45 -15.92
CA LYS A 19 -5.26 0.28 -17.36
C LYS A 19 -6.47 0.96 -18.02
N GLY A 20 -7.65 0.82 -17.45
CA GLY A 20 -8.86 1.44 -17.96
C GLY A 20 -8.81 2.97 -18.04
N TYR A 21 -8.07 3.62 -17.13
CA TYR A 21 -7.77 5.06 -17.21
C TYR A 21 -6.75 5.35 -18.32
N GLY A 22 -5.67 4.55 -18.39
CA GLY A 22 -4.66 4.67 -19.44
C GLY A 22 -5.23 4.52 -20.85
N ASP A 23 -6.15 3.59 -21.06
CA ASP A 23 -6.85 3.39 -22.34
C ASP A 23 -7.67 4.63 -22.80
N LYS A 24 -7.93 5.53 -21.86
CA LYS A 24 -8.60 6.83 -22.12
C LYS A 24 -7.62 8.00 -22.23
N GLY A 25 -6.31 7.71 -22.22
CA GLY A 25 -5.25 8.73 -22.29
C GLY A 25 -5.06 9.49 -20.97
N LEU A 26 -5.51 8.93 -19.84
CA LEU A 26 -5.34 9.54 -18.52
C LEU A 26 -4.13 8.92 -17.80
N GLU A 27 -3.45 9.77 -17.04
CA GLU A 27 -2.40 9.38 -16.09
C GLU A 27 -3.03 9.10 -14.73
N VAL A 28 -2.46 8.14 -13.99
CA VAL A 28 -2.90 7.75 -12.65
C VAL A 28 -1.82 8.11 -11.63
N HIS A 29 -2.23 8.75 -10.57
CA HIS A 29 -1.40 8.95 -9.38
C HIS A 29 -2.07 8.28 -8.18
N VAL A 30 -1.39 7.34 -7.54
CA VAL A 30 -1.77 6.86 -6.22
C VAL A 30 -1.25 7.89 -5.22
N THR A 31 -2.16 8.66 -4.64
CA THR A 31 -1.84 9.68 -3.65
C THR A 31 -2.53 9.35 -2.33
N GLU A 32 -1.99 9.86 -1.23
CA GLU A 32 -2.63 9.73 0.08
C GLU A 32 -2.90 8.27 0.48
N LEU A 33 -1.98 7.35 0.12
CA LEU A 33 -2.18 5.94 0.48
C LEU A 33 -1.91 5.73 1.97
N ASP A 34 -2.89 5.19 2.62
CA ASP A 34 -2.79 4.59 3.95
C ASP A 34 -3.64 3.31 4.02
N ILE A 35 -3.18 2.34 4.82
CA ILE A 35 -3.83 1.04 4.97
C ILE A 35 -3.90 0.71 6.45
N GLU A 36 -5.08 0.88 7.06
CA GLU A 36 -5.25 0.63 8.48
C GLU A 36 -4.91 -0.82 8.88
N LEU A 37 -4.29 -1.00 10.04
CA LEU A 37 -3.90 -2.30 10.59
C LEU A 37 -4.98 -2.78 11.56
N CYS A 38 -6.20 -3.05 11.07
CA CYS A 38 -7.30 -3.44 11.92
C CYS A 38 -8.12 -4.55 11.30
N GLU A 39 -8.53 -5.52 12.13
CA GLU A 39 -9.63 -6.41 11.77
C GLU A 39 -10.96 -5.67 11.79
N ARG A 40 -11.91 -6.18 11.00
CA ARG A 40 -13.28 -5.69 10.99
C ARG A 40 -14.29 -6.83 11.07
N THR A 41 -15.33 -6.59 11.84
CA THR A 41 -16.50 -7.48 11.89
C THR A 41 -17.73 -6.67 11.52
N ASN A 42 -18.42 -7.07 10.46
CA ASN A 42 -19.58 -6.34 9.92
C ASN A 42 -19.31 -4.84 9.65
N GLY A 43 -18.12 -4.52 9.15
CA GLY A 43 -17.70 -3.14 8.88
C GLY A 43 -17.23 -2.33 10.09
N THR A 44 -17.35 -2.88 11.30
CA THR A 44 -16.87 -2.23 12.53
C THR A 44 -15.45 -2.66 12.84
N ARG A 45 -14.56 -1.72 13.17
CA ARG A 45 -13.21 -2.02 13.66
C ARG A 45 -13.30 -2.78 14.98
N THR A 46 -12.59 -3.90 15.09
CA THR A 46 -12.63 -4.76 16.28
C THR A 46 -11.29 -4.86 16.97
N ILE A 47 -10.23 -5.14 16.24
CA ILE A 47 -8.88 -5.30 16.77
C ILE A 47 -7.93 -4.52 15.88
N CYS A 48 -7.10 -3.66 16.48
CA CYS A 48 -5.99 -2.98 15.82
C CYS A 48 -4.75 -3.27 16.66
N ASP A 49 -4.01 -4.30 16.28
CA ASP A 49 -2.84 -4.77 17.03
C ASP A 49 -1.57 -4.59 16.20
N PRO A 50 -0.66 -3.69 16.60
CA PRO A 50 0.58 -3.43 15.87
C PRO A 50 1.58 -4.59 15.94
N ASP A 51 1.37 -5.55 16.85
CA ASP A 51 2.25 -6.70 17.03
C ASP A 51 1.68 -7.98 16.36
N ASP A 52 0.45 -7.92 15.81
CA ASP A 52 -0.14 -9.06 15.11
C ASP A 52 0.53 -9.30 13.76
N ALA A 53 1.31 -10.38 13.67
CA ALA A 53 2.06 -10.74 12.46
C ALA A 53 1.14 -10.98 11.23
N THR A 54 -0.08 -11.46 11.43
CA THR A 54 -1.04 -11.71 10.34
C THR A 54 -1.55 -10.41 9.76
N LEU A 55 -1.92 -9.45 10.62
CA LEU A 55 -2.37 -8.13 10.20
C LEU A 55 -1.22 -7.35 9.51
N LEU A 56 -0.02 -7.40 10.09
CA LEU A 56 1.17 -6.78 9.51
C LEU A 56 1.50 -7.35 8.12
N GLN A 57 1.36 -8.67 7.94
CA GLN A 57 1.60 -9.29 6.65
C GLN A 57 0.51 -8.91 5.63
N ALA A 58 -0.76 -8.91 6.03
CA ALA A 58 -1.87 -8.51 5.16
C ALA A 58 -1.72 -7.05 4.69
N GLN A 59 -1.33 -6.14 5.60
CA GLN A 59 -1.01 -4.76 5.26
C GLN A 59 0.15 -4.68 4.26
N ALA A 60 1.23 -5.43 4.49
CA ALA A 60 2.40 -5.45 3.63
C ALA A 60 2.08 -5.97 2.21
N ASP A 61 1.29 -7.03 2.12
CA ASP A 61 0.85 -7.62 0.86
C ASP A 61 0.02 -6.61 0.05
N LEU A 62 -0.90 -5.92 0.70
CA LEU A 62 -1.76 -4.93 0.04
C LEU A 62 -0.97 -3.70 -0.44
N TYR A 63 -0.04 -3.19 0.36
CA TYR A 63 0.89 -2.13 -0.08
C TYR A 63 1.69 -2.56 -1.31
N ARG A 64 2.26 -3.77 -1.28
CA ARG A 64 3.01 -4.35 -2.40
C ARG A 64 2.14 -4.49 -3.64
N ASP A 65 0.92 -4.99 -3.51
CA ASP A 65 0.02 -5.26 -4.63
C ASP A 65 -0.46 -3.96 -5.31
N ILE A 66 -0.73 -2.90 -4.52
CA ILE A 66 -1.05 -1.58 -5.07
C ILE A 66 0.15 -1.00 -5.83
N LEU A 67 1.36 -1.07 -5.26
CA LEU A 67 2.57 -0.61 -5.95
C LEU A 67 2.85 -1.41 -7.23
N ALA A 68 2.67 -2.73 -7.18
CA ALA A 68 2.86 -3.60 -8.34
C ALA A 68 1.85 -3.28 -9.45
N ALA A 69 0.58 -3.13 -9.12
CA ALA A 69 -0.46 -2.72 -10.06
C ALA A 69 -0.15 -1.37 -10.73
N CYS A 70 0.44 -0.44 -9.96
CA CYS A 70 0.88 0.86 -10.44
C CYS A 70 2.09 0.75 -11.37
N TYR A 71 3.25 0.37 -10.83
CA TYR A 71 4.52 0.49 -11.55
C TYR A 71 4.87 -0.71 -12.45
N ILE A 72 4.40 -1.92 -12.10
CA ILE A 72 4.77 -3.12 -12.83
C ILE A 72 3.75 -3.41 -13.93
N ASP A 73 2.46 -3.37 -13.59
CA ASP A 73 1.40 -3.78 -14.51
C ASP A 73 0.95 -2.64 -15.42
N ASN A 74 1.17 -1.38 -15.01
CA ASN A 74 0.76 -0.19 -15.76
C ASN A 74 1.91 0.83 -15.92
N PRO A 75 3.06 0.44 -16.48
CA PRO A 75 4.19 1.34 -16.66
C PRO A 75 3.81 2.49 -17.60
N GLY A 76 4.11 3.72 -17.18
CA GLY A 76 3.78 4.94 -17.95
C GLY A 76 2.32 5.39 -17.85
N VAL A 77 1.44 4.61 -17.24
CA VAL A 77 0.08 5.02 -16.87
C VAL A 77 0.04 5.48 -15.43
N CYS A 78 0.49 4.64 -14.50
CA CYS A 78 0.61 5.04 -13.10
C CYS A 78 2.03 5.52 -12.83
N THR A 79 2.19 6.81 -12.53
CA THR A 79 3.50 7.49 -12.51
C THR A 79 3.86 8.07 -11.15
N ALA A 80 2.95 8.04 -10.19
CA ALA A 80 3.21 8.47 -8.83
C ALA A 80 2.58 7.53 -7.79
N PHE A 81 3.34 7.30 -6.70
CA PHE A 81 2.90 6.52 -5.55
C PHE A 81 3.36 7.22 -4.27
N LEU A 82 2.40 7.74 -3.51
CA LEU A 82 2.62 8.52 -2.30
C LEU A 82 1.77 7.98 -1.14
N THR A 83 2.37 7.87 0.03
CA THR A 83 1.68 7.57 1.28
C THR A 83 1.09 8.83 1.91
N TRP A 84 0.02 8.69 2.70
CA TRP A 84 -0.60 9.81 3.44
C TRP A 84 0.04 10.00 4.81
N GLY A 85 1.34 10.12 4.83
CA GLY A 85 2.16 10.26 6.02
C GLY A 85 3.36 9.32 5.99
N VAL A 86 4.21 9.41 7.00
CA VAL A 86 5.48 8.66 7.10
C VAL A 86 5.41 7.56 8.15
N TYR A 87 4.94 7.88 9.36
CA TYR A 87 4.98 6.98 10.53
C TYR A 87 3.67 7.03 11.31
N ASP A 88 3.38 5.93 12.01
CA ASP A 88 2.12 5.70 12.70
C ASP A 88 1.85 6.66 13.87
N GLY A 89 2.89 7.30 14.42
CA GLY A 89 2.74 8.27 15.50
C GLY A 89 2.11 9.61 15.08
N LEU A 90 1.95 9.84 13.76
CA LEU A 90 1.29 11.02 13.22
C LEU A 90 0.44 10.63 12.01
N THR A 91 -0.77 10.16 12.26
CA THR A 91 -1.76 9.84 11.24
C THR A 91 -3.10 10.54 11.52
N TRP A 92 -3.79 10.93 10.46
CA TRP A 92 -5.10 11.56 10.57
C TRP A 92 -6.17 10.62 11.11
N LEU A 93 -5.99 9.30 10.92
CA LEU A 93 -6.95 8.27 11.38
C LEU A 93 -7.10 8.25 12.90
N ASP A 94 -6.07 8.60 13.65
CA ASP A 94 -6.10 8.58 15.12
C ASP A 94 -7.03 9.66 15.73
N ASN A 95 -7.47 10.63 14.92
CA ASN A 95 -8.45 11.64 15.35
C ASN A 95 -9.84 11.03 15.66
N ASP A 96 -10.12 9.82 15.19
CA ASP A 96 -11.37 9.09 15.45
C ASP A 96 -11.37 8.34 16.79
N GLY A 97 -10.38 8.60 17.66
CA GLY A 97 -10.33 8.07 19.03
C GLY A 97 -9.80 6.64 19.14
N GLY A 98 -9.07 6.15 18.15
CA GLY A 98 -8.36 4.87 18.14
C GLY A 98 -6.94 5.00 17.62
N ARG A 99 -6.20 3.89 17.61
CA ARG A 99 -4.87 3.76 16.99
C ARG A 99 -5.01 2.78 15.85
N PHE A 100 -4.54 3.15 14.64
CA PHE A 100 -4.85 2.39 13.43
C PHE A 100 -3.63 1.94 12.63
N TYR A 101 -2.44 2.42 12.98
CA TYR A 101 -1.13 1.97 12.46
C TYR A 101 -1.06 1.83 10.93
N PRO A 102 -1.44 2.86 10.15
CA PRO A 102 -1.68 2.69 8.71
C PRO A 102 -0.45 2.83 7.83
N LEU A 103 0.70 3.27 8.36
CA LEU A 103 1.83 3.76 7.58
C LEU A 103 3.00 2.76 7.54
N LEU A 104 4.11 3.17 6.90
CA LEU A 104 5.25 2.29 6.61
C LEU A 104 6.22 2.14 7.78
N PHE A 105 6.23 3.12 8.69
CA PHE A 105 7.05 3.12 9.89
C PHE A 105 6.14 3.13 11.11
N ASP A 106 6.56 2.44 12.16
CA ASP A 106 5.85 2.44 13.45
C ASP A 106 6.03 3.77 14.22
N GLU A 107 5.54 3.82 15.44
CA GLU A 107 5.62 5.00 16.32
C GLU A 107 7.05 5.36 16.73
N ASN A 108 7.99 4.42 16.64
CA ASN A 108 9.40 4.58 16.96
C ASN A 108 10.28 4.81 15.73
N TYR A 109 9.65 5.04 14.56
CA TYR A 109 10.31 5.13 13.25
C TYR A 109 11.01 3.84 12.81
N GLU A 110 10.64 2.69 13.39
CA GLU A 110 11.11 1.40 12.93
C GLU A 110 10.33 0.96 11.68
N LYS A 111 11.03 0.25 10.79
CA LYS A 111 10.46 -0.20 9.52
C LYS A 111 9.47 -1.34 9.75
N LYS A 112 8.24 -1.15 9.29
CA LYS A 112 7.23 -2.20 9.28
C LYS A 112 7.42 -3.16 8.10
N PRO A 113 6.79 -4.36 8.12
CA PRO A 113 6.80 -5.29 6.97
C PRO A 113 6.35 -4.64 5.66
N ALA A 114 5.42 -3.70 5.70
CA ALA A 114 4.96 -2.93 4.55
C ALA A 114 6.09 -2.14 3.87
N TYR A 115 6.98 -1.50 4.65
CA TYR A 115 8.16 -0.84 4.09
C TYR A 115 9.07 -1.83 3.35
N THR A 116 9.34 -2.98 3.98
CA THR A 116 10.22 -4.00 3.40
C THR A 116 9.64 -4.56 2.11
N ALA A 117 8.33 -4.83 2.07
CA ALA A 117 7.64 -5.32 0.88
C ALA A 117 7.74 -4.36 -0.32
N LEU A 118 7.58 -3.06 -0.08
CA LEU A 118 7.75 -2.04 -1.13
C LEU A 118 9.21 -1.95 -1.59
N TYR A 119 10.15 -1.92 -0.64
CA TYR A 119 11.58 -1.85 -0.94
C TYR A 119 12.06 -3.02 -1.80
N ASP A 120 11.70 -4.25 -1.42
CA ASP A 120 12.11 -5.47 -2.13
C ASP A 120 11.49 -5.53 -3.53
N LEU A 121 10.24 -5.12 -3.70
CA LEU A 121 9.61 -5.03 -5.01
C LEU A 121 10.35 -4.05 -5.93
N LEU A 122 10.63 -2.84 -5.45
CA LEU A 122 11.34 -1.82 -6.24
C LEU A 122 12.76 -2.24 -6.58
N LYS A 123 13.49 -2.80 -5.59
CA LYS A 123 14.86 -3.30 -5.79
C LYS A 123 14.89 -4.41 -6.84
N SER A 124 14.05 -5.43 -6.72
CA SER A 124 14.01 -6.54 -7.67
C SER A 124 13.60 -6.11 -9.09
N THR A 125 12.81 -5.05 -9.19
CA THR A 125 12.41 -4.50 -10.49
C THR A 125 13.57 -3.73 -11.13
N ALA A 126 14.30 -2.92 -10.35
CA ALA A 126 15.48 -2.20 -10.83
C ALA A 126 16.59 -3.16 -11.31
N GLU A 127 16.85 -4.25 -10.57
CA GLU A 127 17.83 -5.27 -10.95
C GLU A 127 17.49 -5.94 -12.28
N LYS A 128 16.21 -6.21 -12.54
CA LYS A 128 15.74 -6.78 -13.82
C LYS A 128 15.87 -5.78 -14.99
N CYS A 129 15.75 -4.49 -14.75
CA CYS A 129 15.96 -3.48 -15.79
C CYS A 129 17.44 -3.43 -16.23
N VAL A 130 18.36 -3.43 -15.26
CA VAL A 130 19.81 -3.41 -15.53
C VAL A 130 20.27 -4.66 -16.29
N SER A 131 19.78 -5.84 -15.93
CA SER A 131 20.17 -7.11 -16.57
C SER A 131 19.63 -7.32 -18.00
N ARG A 132 18.79 -6.42 -18.51
CA ARG A 132 18.26 -6.49 -19.89
C ARG A 132 19.03 -5.64 -20.89
N GLU A 133 19.95 -4.83 -20.41
CA GLU A 133 20.79 -3.95 -21.25
C GLU A 133 22.13 -4.59 -21.62
N ASP A 134 22.44 -5.79 -21.11
CA ASP A 134 23.60 -6.62 -21.46
C ASP A 134 23.20 -7.72 -22.48
#